data_c3a5f5485c2be4e692fbd33d04453643
#
_entry.id   c3a5f5485c2be4e692fbd33d04453643
#
_cell.length_a   1.000
_cell.length_b   1.000
_cell.length_c   1.000
_cell.angle_alpha   90.00
_cell.angle_beta   90.00
_cell.angle_gamma   90.00
#
_symmetry.space_group_name_H-M   'P 1'
#
loop_
_entity.id
_entity.type
_entity.pdbx_description
1 polymer ?
#
loop_
_entity_poly.entity_id
_entity_poly.type
_entity_poly.pdbx_seq_one_letter_code
_entity_poly.pdbx_strand_id
1 'polypeptide(L)'
;SEEFIGIIVEKFAEDGTFSALAAAVKKQDVSSAFRAAHTLKGVASNLGFSALAAAASFLTEILRVGSFMGADEAFIKVKAAYDKVIGAKKV
;
A
#
# COMPACT_ATOMS: atom_id res chain seq x y z
N SER A 1 -10.10 -19.61 7.85
CA SER A 1 -9.04 -20.58 8.14
C SER A 1 -7.69 -20.03 7.73
N GLU A 2 -6.63 -20.60 8.25
CA GLU A 2 -5.27 -20.20 7.91
C GLU A 2 -4.96 -20.40 6.44
N GLU A 3 -5.49 -21.47 5.84
CA GLU A 3 -5.32 -21.75 4.42
C GLU A 3 -5.95 -20.66 3.57
N PHE A 4 -7.15 -20.24 3.93
CA PHE A 4 -7.86 -19.20 3.21
C PHE A 4 -7.11 -17.86 3.30
N ILE A 5 -6.64 -17.52 4.50
CA ILE A 5 -5.86 -16.29 4.72
C ILE A 5 -4.58 -16.33 3.90
N GLY A 6 -3.89 -17.48 3.87
CA GLY A 6 -2.67 -17.65 3.08
C GLY A 6 -2.91 -17.42 1.59
N ILE A 7 -4.03 -17.91 1.06
CA ILE A 7 -4.38 -17.71 -0.36
C ILE A 7 -4.63 -16.23 -0.65
N ILE A 8 -5.32 -15.53 0.25
CA ILE A 8 -5.58 -14.10 0.08
C ILE A 8 -4.27 -13.32 0.06
N VAL A 9 -3.36 -13.63 0.99
CA VAL A 9 -2.06 -12.95 1.08
C VAL A 9 -1.22 -13.22 -0.16
N GLU A 10 -1.22 -14.46 -0.67
CA GLU A 10 -0.48 -14.80 -1.89
C GLU A 10 -0.99 -14.02 -3.09
N LYS A 11 -2.30 -13.93 -3.25
CA LYS A 11 -2.88 -13.16 -4.36
C LYS A 11 -2.57 -11.68 -4.21
N PHE A 12 -2.61 -11.17 -2.99
CA PHE A 12 -2.25 -9.78 -2.74
C PHE A 12 -0.77 -9.52 -3.03
N ALA A 13 0.11 -10.47 -2.69
CA ALA A 13 1.54 -10.34 -2.97
C ALA A 13 1.82 -10.28 -4.48
N GLU A 14 0.98 -10.93 -5.29
CA GLU A 14 1.09 -10.91 -6.74
C GLU A 14 0.50 -9.64 -7.36
N ASP A 15 -0.33 -8.91 -6.61
CA ASP A 15 -0.91 -7.66 -7.07
C ASP A 15 0.20 -6.62 -7.23
N GLY A 16 0.28 -5.99 -8.37
CA GLY A 16 1.34 -5.05 -8.68
C GLY A 16 1.17 -3.65 -8.10
N THR A 17 0.12 -3.41 -7.34
CA THR A 17 -0.20 -2.05 -6.86
C THR A 17 0.87 -1.47 -5.95
N PHE A 18 1.37 -2.25 -4.99
CA PHE A 18 2.42 -1.75 -4.09
C PHE A 18 3.70 -1.45 -4.87
N SER A 19 4.08 -2.33 -5.80
CA SER A 19 5.28 -2.10 -6.64
C SER A 19 5.13 -0.84 -7.47
N ALA A 20 3.94 -0.59 -8.02
CA ALA A 20 3.67 0.62 -8.79
C ALA A 20 3.79 1.86 -7.90
N LEU A 21 3.27 1.78 -6.66
CA LEU A 21 3.39 2.88 -5.71
C LEU A 21 4.87 3.16 -5.38
N ALA A 22 5.62 2.11 -5.06
CA ALA A 22 7.04 2.25 -4.71
C ALA A 22 7.84 2.88 -5.86
N ALA A 23 7.58 2.46 -7.09
CA ALA A 23 8.24 3.02 -8.26
C ALA A 23 7.89 4.50 -8.46
N ALA A 24 6.62 4.85 -8.28
CA ALA A 24 6.17 6.23 -8.44
C ALA A 24 6.77 7.15 -7.37
N VAL A 25 6.86 6.67 -6.14
CA VAL A 25 7.49 7.42 -5.05
C VAL A 25 8.98 7.63 -5.35
N LYS A 26 9.67 6.59 -5.79
CA LYS A 26 11.08 6.67 -6.13
C LYS A 26 11.33 7.70 -7.24
N LYS A 27 10.43 7.76 -8.22
CA LYS A 27 10.55 8.70 -9.34
C LYS A 27 10.01 10.08 -9.01
N GLN A 28 9.42 10.26 -7.83
CA GLN A 28 8.77 11.50 -7.43
C GLN A 28 7.64 11.89 -8.39
N ASP A 29 6.93 10.89 -8.92
CA ASP A 29 5.78 11.10 -9.81
C ASP A 29 4.52 11.17 -8.96
N VAL A 30 4.14 12.40 -8.60
CA VAL A 30 3.01 12.64 -7.69
C VAL A 30 1.70 12.03 -8.22
N SER A 31 1.41 12.25 -9.48
CA SER A 31 0.15 11.78 -10.09
C SER A 31 0.05 10.25 -10.05
N SER A 32 1.11 9.55 -10.45
CA SER A 32 1.13 8.10 -10.43
C SER A 32 1.13 7.56 -9.01
N ALA A 33 1.85 8.21 -8.10
CA ALA A 33 1.88 7.80 -6.69
C ALA A 33 0.51 7.97 -6.05
N PHE A 34 -0.18 9.06 -6.35
CA PHE A 34 -1.53 9.30 -5.84
C PHE A 34 -2.48 8.18 -6.28
N ARG A 35 -2.47 7.86 -7.57
CA ARG A 35 -3.36 6.82 -8.10
C ARG A 35 -3.06 5.45 -7.48
N ALA A 36 -1.77 5.12 -7.37
CA ALA A 36 -1.36 3.84 -6.80
C ALA A 36 -1.73 3.76 -5.32
N ALA A 37 -1.51 4.82 -4.55
CA ALA A 37 -1.87 4.85 -3.13
C ALA A 37 -3.39 4.71 -2.94
N HIS A 38 -4.17 5.39 -3.77
CA HIS A 38 -5.63 5.31 -3.74
C HIS A 38 -6.10 3.88 -4.03
N THR A 39 -5.53 3.26 -5.06
CA THR A 39 -5.86 1.88 -5.42
C THR A 39 -5.48 0.91 -4.30
N LEU A 40 -4.29 1.08 -3.72
CA LEU A 40 -3.82 0.23 -2.62
C LEU A 40 -4.74 0.33 -1.41
N LYS A 41 -5.19 1.53 -1.07
CA LYS A 41 -6.17 1.76 -0.02
C LYS A 41 -7.42 0.91 -0.25
N GLY A 42 -7.96 0.96 -1.45
CA GLY A 42 -9.17 0.20 -1.80
C GLY A 42 -8.97 -1.30 -1.71
N VAL A 43 -7.86 -1.80 -2.27
CA VAL A 43 -7.56 -3.23 -2.24
C VAL A 43 -7.37 -3.70 -0.79
N ALA A 44 -6.57 -2.98 -0.01
CA ALA A 44 -6.31 -3.34 1.38
C ALA A 44 -7.59 -3.33 2.22
N SER A 45 -8.44 -2.33 1.99
CA SER A 45 -9.72 -2.21 2.68
C SER A 45 -10.63 -3.39 2.37
N ASN A 46 -10.73 -3.76 1.10
CA ASN A 46 -11.56 -4.88 0.67
C ASN A 46 -11.09 -6.23 1.23
N LEU A 47 -9.80 -6.37 1.44
CA LEU A 47 -9.23 -7.60 1.99
C LEU A 47 -9.16 -7.61 3.51
N GLY A 48 -9.55 -6.52 4.16
CA GLY A 48 -9.55 -6.44 5.62
C GLY A 48 -8.19 -6.10 6.23
N PHE A 49 -7.24 -5.63 5.45
CA PHE A 49 -5.93 -5.21 5.96
C PHE A 49 -6.00 -3.78 6.48
N SER A 50 -6.61 -3.62 7.65
CA SER A 50 -6.98 -2.32 8.19
C SER A 50 -5.82 -1.36 8.39
N ALA A 51 -4.71 -1.83 8.93
CA ALA A 51 -3.54 -0.98 9.15
C ALA A 51 -2.94 -0.49 7.84
N LEU A 52 -2.86 -1.38 6.83
CA LEU A 52 -2.37 -1.01 5.52
C LEU A 52 -3.33 -0.03 4.84
N ALA A 53 -4.63 -0.28 4.94
CA ALA A 53 -5.62 0.63 4.37
C ALA A 53 -5.53 2.02 4.98
N ALA A 54 -5.34 2.11 6.30
CA ALA A 54 -5.20 3.39 6.99
C ALA A 54 -3.93 4.12 6.55
N ALA A 55 -2.81 3.41 6.46
CA ALA A 55 -1.54 4.01 6.03
C ALA A 55 -1.62 4.49 4.58
N ALA A 56 -2.21 3.69 3.69
CA ALA A 56 -2.38 4.07 2.29
C ALA A 56 -3.33 5.26 2.14
N SER A 57 -4.38 5.31 2.96
CA SER A 57 -5.30 6.44 2.97
C SER A 57 -4.59 7.74 3.36
N PHE A 58 -3.76 7.68 4.40
CA PHE A 58 -3.00 8.85 4.85
C PHE A 58 -2.06 9.35 3.76
N LEU A 59 -1.33 8.44 3.11
CA LEU A 59 -0.45 8.79 2.01
C LEU A 59 -1.23 9.40 0.85
N THR A 60 -2.39 8.82 0.53
CA THR A 60 -3.25 9.32 -0.55
C THR A 60 -3.61 10.79 -0.31
N GLU A 61 -4.00 11.13 0.94
CA GLU A 61 -4.38 12.50 1.25
C GLU A 61 -3.20 13.48 1.17
N ILE A 62 -2.01 13.03 1.59
CA ILE A 62 -0.80 13.84 1.45
C ILE A 62 -0.52 14.15 -0.02
N LEU A 63 -0.63 13.14 -0.90
CA LEU A 63 -0.36 13.30 -2.32
C LEU A 63 -1.45 14.07 -3.06
N ARG A 64 -2.65 14.15 -2.49
CA ARG A 64 -3.78 14.81 -3.13
C ARG A 64 -3.50 16.27 -3.45
N VAL A 65 -2.69 16.93 -2.63
CA VAL A 65 -2.36 18.34 -2.84
C VAL A 65 -1.33 18.56 -3.95
N GLY A 66 -0.84 17.49 -4.57
CA GLY A 66 0.08 17.60 -5.70
C GLY A 66 1.54 17.81 -5.33
N SER A 67 1.92 17.44 -4.11
CA SER A 67 3.29 17.63 -3.61
C SER A 67 3.76 16.35 -2.91
N PHE A 68 5.08 16.15 -2.86
CA PHE A 68 5.68 15.06 -2.09
C PHE A 68 6.03 15.45 -0.66
N MET A 69 5.70 16.65 -0.23
CA MET A 69 5.99 17.09 1.13
C MET A 69 5.33 16.16 2.16
N GLY A 70 6.13 15.46 2.95
CA GLY A 70 5.64 14.47 3.93
C GLY A 70 5.33 13.10 3.35
N ALA A 71 5.38 12.94 2.03
CA ALA A 71 5.01 11.68 1.39
C ALA A 71 6.03 10.56 1.63
N ASP A 72 7.31 10.89 1.69
CA ASP A 72 8.34 9.86 1.91
C ASP A 72 8.15 9.20 3.27
N GLU A 73 7.87 9.98 4.31
CA GLU A 73 7.62 9.45 5.65
C GLU A 73 6.34 8.63 5.69
N ALA A 74 5.29 9.11 5.02
CA ALA A 74 4.02 8.40 4.94
C ALA A 74 4.19 7.09 4.17
N PHE A 75 5.02 7.08 3.12
CA PHE A 75 5.28 5.85 2.38
C PHE A 75 6.01 4.81 3.22
N ILE A 76 6.93 5.24 4.09
CA ILE A 76 7.62 4.31 5.00
C ILE A 76 6.60 3.56 5.86
N LYS A 77 5.57 4.23 6.33
CA LYS A 77 4.51 3.60 7.11
C LYS A 77 3.69 2.62 6.27
N VAL A 78 3.42 2.96 5.02
CA VAL A 78 2.73 2.05 4.09
C VAL A 78 3.57 0.79 3.89
N LYS A 79 4.87 0.96 3.64
CA LYS A 79 5.78 -0.16 3.43
C LYS A 79 5.82 -1.06 4.65
N ALA A 80 5.90 -0.49 5.85
CA ALA A 80 5.93 -1.27 7.08
C ALA A 80 4.66 -2.10 7.25
N ALA A 81 3.49 -1.51 6.98
CA ALA A 81 2.22 -2.22 7.06
C ALA A 81 2.11 -3.29 5.98
N TYR A 82 2.58 -2.99 4.76
CA TYR A 82 2.60 -3.95 3.67
C TYR A 82 3.49 -5.15 4.01
N ASP A 83 4.68 -4.89 4.53
CA ASP A 83 5.62 -5.96 4.90
C ASP A 83 5.04 -6.87 5.98
N LYS A 84 4.26 -6.34 6.92
CA LYS A 84 3.58 -7.15 7.93
C LYS A 84 2.54 -8.08 7.31
N VAL A 85 1.78 -7.59 6.32
CA VAL A 85 0.79 -8.40 5.63
C VAL A 85 1.49 -9.53 4.88
N ILE A 86 2.53 -9.20 4.10
CA ILE A 86 3.27 -10.20 3.32
C ILE A 86 3.99 -11.18 4.24
N GLY A 87 4.52 -10.70 5.38
CA GLY A 87 5.18 -11.54 6.37
C GLY A 87 4.27 -12.59 6.99
N ALA A 88 2.98 -12.32 7.11
CA ALA A 88 2.01 -13.28 7.64
C ALA A 88 1.95 -14.57 6.83
N LYS A 89 2.29 -14.49 5.54
CA LYS A 89 2.35 -15.65 4.65
C LYS A 89 3.41 -16.66 5.08
N LYS A 90 4.43 -16.22 5.81
CA LYS A 90 5.57 -17.05 6.20
C LYS A 90 5.39 -17.77 7.53
N VAL A 91 4.30 -17.51 8.22
CA VAL A 91 3.96 -18.15 9.50
C VAL A 91 3.14 -19.45 9.28
#